data_94904876b1071a0df40d6f1a148f0c32
#
_entry.id   94904876b1071a0df40d6f1a148f0c32
#
_cell.length_a   1.000
_cell.length_b   1.000
_cell.length_c   1.000
_cell.angle_alpha   90.00
_cell.angle_beta   90.00
_cell.angle_gamma   90.00
#
_symmetry.space_group_name_H-M   'P 1'
#
loop_
_entity.id
_entity.type
_entity.pdbx_description
1 polymer ?
#
loop_
_entity_poly.entity_id
_entity_poly.type
_entity_poly.pdbx_seq_one_letter_code
_entity_poly.pdbx_strand_id
1 'polypeptide(L)'
;MSGASSLFYRGFSIPKKRKGVRKIDSPYPKLAYVQLWIKSNILERLPISDNAYAYTKGRSHIQNARAHIGNKELLKLDMRDFFNRISRLQVEQVFLKCGYSDNIASVLSNLCSYKGVLPQGASTSPILSNIVLKELDDVIQHVAEKYSLIYTRYADDITLSGNSISKNVCNEVMQYIEEFGLPVNEEKVHLLKQNDKKIVTGLIVTDSSLRVSKQMRRAYRQESYYLIKNGETQFDGSTKPLKPLYLDEVIGKGSYILQVEPENDYVRNTLRDLSKLKSRLFSNV
;
A
#
# COMPACT_ATOMS: atom_id res chain seq x y z
N MET A 1 -2.93 33.95 -3.24
CA MET A 1 -1.76 33.31 -2.57
C MET A 1 -1.34 31.95 -3.18
N SER A 2 -1.63 31.70 -4.45
CA SER A 2 -1.32 30.44 -5.14
C SER A 2 0.12 30.34 -5.68
N GLY A 3 0.89 31.43 -5.67
CA GLY A 3 2.24 31.47 -6.26
C GLY A 3 3.38 31.00 -5.37
N ALA A 4 3.26 31.03 -4.05
CA ALA A 4 4.35 30.69 -3.15
C ALA A 4 4.60 29.18 -2.98
N SER A 5 3.60 28.33 -3.18
CA SER A 5 3.73 26.88 -3.01
C SER A 5 4.64 26.22 -4.06
N SER A 6 4.72 26.78 -5.27
CA SER A 6 5.57 26.24 -6.35
C SER A 6 7.07 26.31 -6.03
N LEU A 7 7.49 27.25 -5.18
CA LEU A 7 8.88 27.43 -4.75
C LEU A 7 9.35 26.36 -3.74
N PHE A 8 8.43 25.63 -3.11
CA PHE A 8 8.74 24.67 -2.06
C PHE A 8 8.63 23.21 -2.50
N TYR A 9 8.31 22.95 -3.77
CA TYR A 9 8.19 21.59 -4.31
C TYR A 9 9.05 21.41 -5.56
N ARG A 10 9.62 20.21 -5.68
CA ARG A 10 10.32 19.73 -6.88
C ARG A 10 9.47 18.64 -7.52
N GLY A 11 9.03 18.87 -8.76
CA GLY A 11 8.31 17.89 -9.56
C GLY A 11 9.27 17.03 -10.36
N PHE A 12 9.04 15.71 -10.37
CA PHE A 12 9.68 14.75 -11.27
C PHE A 12 8.73 13.59 -11.59
N SER A 13 9.09 12.80 -12.60
CA SER A 13 8.26 11.67 -13.04
C SER A 13 9.01 10.36 -12.90
N ILE A 14 8.33 9.32 -12.42
CA ILE A 14 8.84 7.95 -12.37
C ILE A 14 7.97 7.03 -13.24
N PRO A 15 8.55 6.04 -13.97
CA PRO A 15 7.76 5.11 -14.74
C PRO A 15 6.89 4.23 -13.84
N LYS A 16 5.64 3.96 -14.25
CA LYS A 16 4.78 2.97 -13.60
C LYS A 16 5.24 1.56 -14.00
N LYS A 17 5.02 0.56 -13.13
CA LYS A 17 5.33 -0.86 -13.42
C LYS A 17 4.67 -1.39 -14.70
N ARG A 18 3.50 -0.84 -15.04
CA ARG A 18 2.80 -1.09 -16.31
C ARG A 18 2.95 0.15 -17.21
N LYS A 19 1.98 0.53 -17.97
CA LYS A 19 2.03 1.68 -18.88
C LYS A 19 1.85 3.02 -18.13
N GLY A 20 2.62 4.06 -18.53
CA GLY A 20 2.48 5.44 -18.04
C GLY A 20 3.54 5.90 -17.06
N VAL A 21 3.42 7.15 -16.61
CA VAL A 21 4.31 7.80 -15.65
C VAL A 21 3.53 8.23 -14.40
N ARG A 22 4.21 8.32 -13.28
CA ARG A 22 3.70 8.85 -12.02
C ARG A 22 4.44 10.15 -11.73
N LYS A 23 3.70 11.24 -11.61
CA LYS A 23 4.25 12.53 -11.18
C LYS A 23 4.44 12.52 -9.67
N ILE A 24 5.60 12.91 -9.22
CA ILE A 24 5.94 13.08 -7.80
C ILE A 24 6.23 14.55 -7.57
N ASP A 25 5.54 15.14 -6.61
CA ASP A 25 5.77 16.50 -6.14
C ASP A 25 6.40 16.40 -4.74
N SER A 26 7.75 16.43 -4.70
CA SER A 26 8.51 16.27 -3.47
C SER A 26 8.77 17.63 -2.83
N PRO A 27 8.41 17.84 -1.55
CA PRO A 27 8.74 19.07 -0.86
C PRO A 27 10.26 19.23 -0.67
N TYR A 28 10.76 20.47 -0.72
CA TYR A 28 12.14 20.77 -0.34
C TYR A 28 12.36 20.55 1.15
N PRO A 29 13.59 20.36 1.63
CA PRO A 29 13.90 19.92 2.99
C PRO A 29 13.24 20.74 4.10
N LYS A 30 13.17 22.06 3.97
CA LYS A 30 12.52 22.92 4.99
C LYS A 30 11.03 22.62 5.12
N LEU A 31 10.30 22.52 4.00
CA LEU A 31 8.88 22.17 4.03
C LEU A 31 8.68 20.72 4.46
N ALA A 32 9.51 19.79 3.99
CA ALA A 32 9.47 18.40 4.39
C ALA A 32 9.60 18.21 5.91
N TYR A 33 10.50 18.97 6.56
CA TYR A 33 10.67 18.99 8.01
C TYR A 33 9.39 19.48 8.73
N VAL A 34 8.80 20.59 8.26
CA VAL A 34 7.55 21.12 8.82
C VAL A 34 6.40 20.10 8.66
N GLN A 35 6.29 19.50 7.47
CA GLN A 35 5.27 18.46 7.22
C GLN A 35 5.48 17.22 8.10
N LEU A 36 6.73 16.80 8.32
CA LEU A 36 7.02 15.70 9.24
C LEU A 36 6.60 16.03 10.67
N TRP A 37 6.87 17.27 11.11
CA TRP A 37 6.42 17.74 12.43
C TRP A 37 4.89 17.74 12.56
N ILE A 38 4.16 18.28 11.57
CA ILE A 38 2.68 18.27 11.53
C ILE A 38 2.17 16.82 11.58
N LYS A 39 2.75 15.93 10.77
CA LYS A 39 2.41 14.51 10.77
C LYS A 39 2.53 13.91 12.17
N SER A 40 3.70 14.01 12.81
CA SER A 40 4.01 13.32 14.06
C SER A 40 3.32 13.92 15.29
N ASN A 41 3.10 15.25 15.30
CA ASN A 41 2.57 15.93 16.47
C ASN A 41 1.07 16.18 16.43
N ILE A 42 0.47 16.22 15.23
CA ILE A 42 -0.96 16.51 15.04
C ILE A 42 -1.67 15.29 14.44
N LEU A 43 -1.28 14.88 13.22
CA LEU A 43 -2.08 13.96 12.41
C LEU A 43 -2.06 12.52 12.95
N GLU A 44 -0.93 12.02 13.47
CA GLU A 44 -0.82 10.65 14.00
C GLU A 44 -1.67 10.39 15.26
N ARG A 45 -2.26 11.46 15.85
CA ARG A 45 -3.18 11.37 16.99
C ARG A 45 -4.64 11.33 16.59
N LEU A 46 -4.94 11.57 15.30
CA LEU A 46 -6.31 11.63 14.83
C LEU A 46 -6.84 10.23 14.48
N PRO A 47 -8.13 9.98 14.68
CA PRO A 47 -8.74 8.71 14.38
C PRO A 47 -8.78 8.48 12.86
N ILE A 48 -8.45 7.27 12.45
CA ILE A 48 -8.59 6.76 11.10
C ILE A 48 -9.50 5.53 11.11
N SER A 49 -9.99 5.13 9.94
CA SER A 49 -10.83 3.95 9.82
C SER A 49 -10.06 2.66 10.15
N ASP A 50 -10.74 1.72 10.81
CA ASP A 50 -10.21 0.38 11.04
C ASP A 50 -10.06 -0.43 9.75
N ASN A 51 -10.71 -0.02 8.69
CA ASN A 51 -10.62 -0.64 7.37
C ASN A 51 -9.46 -0.10 6.53
N ALA A 52 -8.75 0.96 6.98
CA ALA A 52 -7.59 1.52 6.30
C ALA A 52 -6.31 0.79 6.69
N TYR A 53 -5.75 0.00 5.76
CA TYR A 53 -4.53 -0.79 6.00
C TYR A 53 -3.25 -0.12 5.51
N ALA A 54 -3.31 0.72 4.47
CA ALA A 54 -2.16 1.47 4.00
C ALA A 54 -1.86 2.63 4.93
N TYR A 55 -0.57 2.93 5.10
CA TYR A 55 -0.07 4.08 5.87
C TYR A 55 -0.46 4.09 7.35
N THR A 56 -0.92 2.98 7.87
CA THR A 56 -1.37 2.79 9.25
C THR A 56 -0.32 2.01 10.04
N LYS A 57 0.12 2.55 11.17
CA LYS A 57 1.09 1.90 12.06
C LYS A 57 0.55 0.53 12.53
N GLY A 58 1.40 -0.49 12.46
CA GLY A 58 1.02 -1.85 12.86
C GLY A 58 0.19 -2.62 11.84
N ARG A 59 -0.17 -2.01 10.68
CA ARG A 59 -0.90 -2.66 9.59
C ARG A 59 -0.03 -2.85 8.35
N SER A 60 -0.35 -3.85 7.55
CA SER A 60 0.43 -4.20 6.36
C SER A 60 -0.47 -4.68 5.21
N HIS A 61 0.10 -4.72 4.01
CA HIS A 61 -0.54 -5.30 2.84
C HIS A 61 -0.83 -6.81 3.00
N ILE A 62 -0.06 -7.51 3.86
CA ILE A 62 -0.31 -8.92 4.17
C ILE A 62 -1.58 -9.06 5.02
N GLN A 63 -1.73 -8.22 6.04
CA GLN A 63 -2.93 -8.21 6.88
C GLN A 63 -4.18 -7.81 6.08
N ASN A 64 -4.04 -6.82 5.18
CA ASN A 64 -5.11 -6.46 4.25
C ASN A 64 -5.57 -7.65 3.41
N ALA A 65 -4.65 -8.38 2.79
CA ALA A 65 -5.00 -9.58 2.02
C ALA A 65 -5.56 -10.71 2.90
N ARG A 66 -5.05 -10.86 4.13
CA ARG A 66 -5.46 -11.91 5.08
C ARG A 66 -6.92 -11.79 5.51
N ALA A 67 -7.46 -10.58 5.59
CA ALA A 67 -8.87 -10.36 5.91
C ALA A 67 -9.83 -11.04 4.91
N HIS A 68 -9.38 -11.29 3.68
CA HIS A 68 -10.21 -11.85 2.61
C HIS A 68 -10.07 -13.36 2.40
N ILE A 69 -9.29 -14.07 3.25
CA ILE A 69 -9.15 -15.53 3.18
C ILE A 69 -10.50 -16.20 3.38
N GLY A 70 -10.79 -17.25 2.60
CA GLY A 70 -12.00 -18.07 2.72
C GLY A 70 -13.23 -17.51 2.01
N ASN A 71 -13.18 -16.29 1.46
CA ASN A 71 -14.31 -15.70 0.76
C ASN A 71 -14.39 -16.15 -0.70
N LYS A 72 -15.61 -16.51 -1.15
CA LYS A 72 -15.85 -17.05 -2.49
C LYS A 72 -15.76 -16.01 -3.58
N GLU A 73 -16.26 -14.80 -3.33
CA GLU A 73 -16.27 -13.70 -4.29
C GLU A 73 -15.52 -12.50 -3.75
N LEU A 74 -14.96 -11.71 -4.64
CA LEU A 74 -14.17 -10.54 -4.31
C LEU A 74 -14.39 -9.42 -5.32
N LEU A 75 -14.80 -8.24 -4.82
CA LEU A 75 -14.90 -7.00 -5.59
C LEU A 75 -13.65 -6.16 -5.32
N LYS A 76 -13.01 -5.71 -6.39
CA LYS A 76 -11.91 -4.74 -6.35
C LYS A 76 -12.30 -3.48 -7.07
N LEU A 77 -12.02 -2.35 -6.43
CA LEU A 77 -12.20 -1.01 -6.99
C LEU A 77 -10.90 -0.22 -6.80
N ASP A 78 -10.59 0.66 -7.73
CA ASP A 78 -9.39 1.53 -7.69
C ASP A 78 -9.86 2.98 -7.91
N MET A 79 -9.45 3.89 -7.03
CA MET A 79 -9.79 5.31 -7.14
C MET A 79 -8.77 6.01 -8.03
N ARG A 80 -9.26 6.71 -9.07
CA ARG A 80 -8.40 7.42 -10.04
C ARG A 80 -7.81 8.69 -9.43
N ASP A 81 -6.49 8.87 -9.63
CA ASP A 81 -5.76 10.07 -9.22
C ASP A 81 -5.92 10.44 -7.73
N PHE A 82 -6.00 9.43 -6.89
CA PHE A 82 -6.38 9.42 -5.49
C PHE A 82 -5.92 10.67 -4.69
N PHE A 83 -4.61 10.92 -4.56
CA PHE A 83 -4.12 12.07 -3.80
C PHE A 83 -4.54 13.40 -4.42
N ASN A 84 -4.56 13.50 -5.75
CA ASN A 84 -4.92 14.72 -6.46
C ASN A 84 -6.43 15.02 -6.43
N ARG A 85 -7.25 14.11 -5.93
CA ARG A 85 -8.68 14.32 -5.72
C ARG A 85 -9.03 14.78 -4.32
N ILE A 86 -8.10 14.65 -3.38
CA ILE A 86 -8.30 15.18 -2.03
C ILE A 86 -7.90 16.66 -2.02
N SER A 87 -8.89 17.52 -1.87
CA SER A 87 -8.72 18.95 -1.95
C SER A 87 -8.14 19.55 -0.67
N ARG A 88 -7.49 20.72 -0.81
CA ARG A 88 -7.04 21.52 0.34
C ARG A 88 -8.18 21.85 1.30
N LEU A 89 -9.38 22.08 0.81
CA LEU A 89 -10.54 22.37 1.64
C LEU A 89 -10.92 21.19 2.54
N GLN A 90 -10.88 19.95 2.02
CA GLN A 90 -11.08 18.76 2.86
C GLN A 90 -9.98 18.62 3.94
N VAL A 91 -8.73 18.96 3.59
CA VAL A 91 -7.62 19.00 4.55
C VAL A 91 -7.82 20.08 5.61
N GLU A 92 -8.31 21.27 5.21
CA GLU A 92 -8.65 22.38 6.13
C GLU A 92 -9.73 21.96 7.12
N GLN A 93 -10.77 21.26 6.67
CA GLN A 93 -11.81 20.71 7.55
C GLN A 93 -11.25 19.73 8.59
N VAL A 94 -10.20 18.96 8.27
CA VAL A 94 -9.52 18.10 9.28
C VAL A 94 -8.98 18.96 10.42
N PHE A 95 -8.30 20.07 10.13
CA PHE A 95 -7.73 20.93 11.16
C PHE A 95 -8.80 21.71 11.94
N LEU A 96 -9.89 22.15 11.25
CA LEU A 96 -11.04 22.78 11.93
C LEU A 96 -11.71 21.81 12.92
N LYS A 97 -11.92 20.56 12.53
CA LYS A 97 -12.44 19.48 13.41
C LYS A 97 -11.51 19.19 14.61
N CYS A 98 -10.23 19.52 14.51
CA CYS A 98 -9.28 19.45 15.63
C CYS A 98 -9.37 20.65 16.59
N GLY A 99 -10.21 21.65 16.31
CA GLY A 99 -10.39 22.84 17.13
C GLY A 99 -9.44 24.00 16.81
N TYR A 100 -8.69 23.94 15.71
CA TYR A 100 -7.90 25.08 15.24
C TYR A 100 -8.82 26.17 14.67
N SER A 101 -8.45 27.46 14.87
CA SER A 101 -9.13 28.58 14.24
C SER A 101 -8.97 28.55 12.71
N ASP A 102 -9.90 29.22 11.99
CA ASP A 102 -9.91 29.27 10.51
C ASP A 102 -8.55 29.69 9.93
N ASN A 103 -7.92 30.72 10.52
CA ASN A 103 -6.62 31.19 10.08
C ASN A 103 -5.52 30.11 10.21
N ILE A 104 -5.47 29.42 11.34
CA ILE A 104 -4.48 28.36 11.58
C ILE A 104 -4.77 27.13 10.72
N ALA A 105 -6.02 26.70 10.63
CA ALA A 105 -6.43 25.59 9.78
C ALA A 105 -6.07 25.86 8.29
N SER A 106 -6.31 27.09 7.82
CA SER A 106 -5.92 27.51 6.47
C SER A 106 -4.41 27.46 6.26
N VAL A 107 -3.61 27.93 7.22
CA VAL A 107 -2.12 27.83 7.14
C VAL A 107 -1.67 26.38 7.11
N LEU A 108 -2.15 25.54 8.04
CA LEU A 108 -1.78 24.12 8.11
C LEU A 108 -2.18 23.36 6.85
N SER A 109 -3.39 23.60 6.32
CA SER A 109 -3.84 22.98 5.07
C SER A 109 -3.00 23.40 3.88
N ASN A 110 -2.57 24.66 3.80
CA ASN A 110 -1.67 25.15 2.76
C ASN A 110 -0.27 24.51 2.84
N LEU A 111 0.27 24.30 4.05
CA LEU A 111 1.56 23.60 4.25
C LEU A 111 1.50 22.13 3.83
N CYS A 112 0.34 21.50 3.93
CA CYS A 112 0.13 20.08 3.57
C CYS A 112 -0.34 19.87 2.13
N SER A 113 -0.67 20.93 1.39
CA SER A 113 -1.24 20.87 0.03
C SER A 113 -0.31 21.51 -1.00
N TYR A 114 -0.43 21.07 -2.24
CA TYR A 114 0.24 21.65 -3.38
C TYR A 114 -0.74 21.80 -4.53
N LYS A 115 -0.83 23.01 -5.14
CA LYS A 115 -1.81 23.31 -6.20
C LYS A 115 -3.25 22.98 -5.81
N GLY A 116 -3.60 23.18 -4.53
CA GLY A 116 -4.95 22.98 -4.01
C GLY A 116 -5.37 21.53 -3.72
N VAL A 117 -4.44 20.57 -3.81
CA VAL A 117 -4.69 19.14 -3.56
C VAL A 117 -3.56 18.51 -2.75
N LEU A 118 -3.73 17.25 -2.29
CA LEU A 118 -2.65 16.52 -1.65
C LEU A 118 -1.57 16.13 -2.68
N PRO A 119 -0.31 16.52 -2.44
CA PRO A 119 0.79 16.18 -3.35
C PRO A 119 1.20 14.72 -3.19
N GLN A 120 1.50 14.06 -4.30
CA GLN A 120 2.12 12.73 -4.29
C GLN A 120 3.62 12.85 -4.04
N GLY A 121 4.04 12.71 -2.77
CA GLY A 121 5.45 12.82 -2.36
C GLY A 121 5.66 13.55 -1.03
N ALA A 122 4.63 14.17 -0.47
CA ALA A 122 4.69 14.77 0.86
C ALA A 122 4.47 13.74 1.97
N SER A 123 5.13 13.91 3.10
CA SER A 123 5.02 13.01 4.26
C SER A 123 3.64 13.04 4.94
N THR A 124 2.89 14.14 4.79
CA THR A 124 1.55 14.32 5.36
C THR A 124 0.45 13.69 4.50
N SER A 125 0.62 13.59 3.18
CA SER A 125 -0.43 13.14 2.26
C SER A 125 -0.98 11.74 2.58
N PRO A 126 -0.15 10.72 2.93
CA PRO A 126 -0.66 9.38 3.24
C PRO A 126 -1.61 9.35 4.43
N ILE A 127 -1.25 9.98 5.54
CA ILE A 127 -2.08 9.99 6.74
C ILE A 127 -3.31 10.88 6.57
N LEU A 128 -3.17 12.06 5.94
CA LEU A 128 -4.30 12.94 5.65
C LEU A 128 -5.33 12.24 4.75
N SER A 129 -4.90 11.46 3.77
CA SER A 129 -5.83 10.69 2.95
C SER A 129 -6.66 9.72 3.80
N ASN A 130 -6.06 9.04 4.78
CA ASN A 130 -6.81 8.15 5.68
C ASN A 130 -7.79 8.90 6.58
N ILE A 131 -7.39 10.06 7.10
CA ILE A 131 -8.25 10.87 7.97
C ILE A 131 -9.46 11.42 7.19
N VAL A 132 -9.21 11.97 5.98
CA VAL A 132 -10.27 12.53 5.13
C VAL A 132 -11.25 11.44 4.69
N LEU A 133 -10.76 10.25 4.34
CA LEU A 133 -11.60 9.16 3.86
C LEU A 133 -12.30 8.37 4.97
N LYS A 134 -12.10 8.72 6.25
CA LYS A 134 -12.74 8.00 7.34
C LYS A 134 -14.26 7.95 7.19
N GLU A 135 -14.90 9.05 6.83
CA GLU A 135 -16.35 9.11 6.63
C GLU A 135 -16.82 8.21 5.47
N LEU A 136 -16.07 8.17 4.37
CA LEU A 136 -16.35 7.25 3.26
C LEU A 136 -16.17 5.79 3.69
N ASP A 137 -15.08 5.50 4.44
CA ASP A 137 -14.83 4.16 4.97
C ASP A 137 -15.97 3.70 5.88
N ASP A 138 -16.50 4.59 6.73
CA ASP A 138 -17.62 4.29 7.63
C ASP A 138 -18.90 3.96 6.82
N VAL A 139 -19.19 4.70 5.74
CA VAL A 139 -20.33 4.44 4.85
C VAL A 139 -20.17 3.09 4.13
N ILE A 140 -18.99 2.82 3.54
CA ILE A 140 -18.75 1.55 2.85
C ILE A 140 -18.78 0.37 3.83
N GLN A 141 -18.31 0.55 5.06
CA GLN A 141 -18.40 -0.46 6.10
C GLN A 141 -19.85 -0.82 6.43
N HIS A 142 -20.75 0.16 6.54
CA HIS A 142 -22.20 -0.11 6.72
C HIS A 142 -22.81 -0.91 5.56
N VAL A 143 -22.41 -0.58 4.32
CA VAL A 143 -22.83 -1.40 3.15
C VAL A 143 -22.27 -2.81 3.27
N ALA A 144 -21.00 -2.97 3.63
CA ALA A 144 -20.40 -4.29 3.80
C ALA A 144 -21.13 -5.13 4.87
N GLU A 145 -21.45 -4.54 6.02
CA GLU A 145 -22.21 -5.18 7.11
C GLU A 145 -23.60 -5.60 6.65
N LYS A 146 -24.34 -4.72 5.98
CA LYS A 146 -25.68 -4.98 5.43
C LYS A 146 -25.72 -6.23 4.55
N TYR A 147 -24.63 -6.46 3.78
CA TYR A 147 -24.53 -7.59 2.85
C TYR A 147 -23.63 -8.73 3.35
N SER A 148 -23.23 -8.72 4.62
CA SER A 148 -22.32 -9.71 5.22
C SER A 148 -21.01 -9.86 4.44
N LEU A 149 -20.42 -8.75 4.05
CA LEU A 149 -19.15 -8.67 3.34
C LEU A 149 -18.04 -8.16 4.27
N ILE A 150 -16.81 -8.51 3.94
CA ILE A 150 -15.61 -7.97 4.55
C ILE A 150 -15.11 -6.83 3.67
N TYR A 151 -14.89 -5.67 4.26
CA TYR A 151 -14.37 -4.48 3.61
C TYR A 151 -12.96 -4.14 4.11
N THR A 152 -12.05 -3.81 3.19
CA THR A 152 -10.76 -3.21 3.50
C THR A 152 -10.37 -2.19 2.43
N ARG A 153 -9.55 -1.21 2.82
CA ARG A 153 -8.95 -0.23 1.91
C ARG A 153 -7.42 -0.19 2.08
N TYR A 154 -6.71 -0.27 0.97
CA TYR A 154 -5.26 -0.09 0.92
C TYR A 154 -4.93 1.09 0.00
N ALA A 155 -4.80 2.30 0.56
CA ALA A 155 -4.68 3.57 -0.16
C ALA A 155 -5.89 3.82 -1.09
N ASP A 156 -5.67 3.76 -2.40
CA ASP A 156 -6.66 3.89 -3.49
C ASP A 156 -7.35 2.56 -3.85
N ASP A 157 -6.83 1.42 -3.39
CA ASP A 157 -7.41 0.10 -3.64
C ASP A 157 -8.47 -0.24 -2.58
N ILE A 158 -9.73 -0.37 -2.96
CA ILE A 158 -10.85 -0.86 -2.16
C ILE A 158 -11.07 -2.34 -2.47
N THR A 159 -11.27 -3.14 -1.45
CA THR A 159 -11.58 -4.56 -1.59
C THR A 159 -12.78 -4.94 -0.70
N LEU A 160 -13.81 -5.55 -1.29
CA LEU A 160 -14.89 -6.21 -0.56
C LEU A 160 -14.87 -7.70 -0.89
N SER A 161 -15.20 -8.56 0.07
CA SER A 161 -15.27 -10.00 -0.19
C SER A 161 -16.34 -10.67 0.67
N GLY A 162 -16.86 -11.78 0.18
CA GLY A 162 -17.90 -12.56 0.87
C GLY A 162 -18.31 -13.79 0.09
N ASN A 163 -19.43 -14.40 0.50
CA ASN A 163 -19.97 -15.59 -0.18
C ASN A 163 -20.58 -15.25 -1.54
N SER A 164 -21.22 -14.09 -1.67
CA SER A 164 -21.80 -13.61 -2.92
C SER A 164 -21.82 -12.08 -2.94
N ILE A 165 -21.48 -11.49 -4.07
CA ILE A 165 -21.50 -10.04 -4.29
C ILE A 165 -22.36 -9.77 -5.53
N SER A 166 -23.50 -9.06 -5.34
CA SER A 166 -24.38 -8.70 -6.44
C SER A 166 -23.87 -7.45 -7.19
N LYS A 167 -24.32 -7.26 -8.42
CA LYS A 167 -24.04 -6.03 -9.17
C LYS A 167 -24.60 -4.78 -8.48
N ASN A 168 -25.72 -4.92 -7.75
CA ASN A 168 -26.32 -3.78 -7.02
C ASN A 168 -25.37 -3.30 -5.93
N VAL A 169 -24.73 -4.21 -5.18
CA VAL A 169 -23.71 -3.83 -4.18
C VAL A 169 -22.51 -3.13 -4.83
N CYS A 170 -22.05 -3.63 -5.99
CA CYS A 170 -20.97 -2.97 -6.73
C CYS A 170 -21.35 -1.53 -7.09
N ASN A 171 -22.56 -1.32 -7.62
CA ASN A 171 -23.05 0.00 -8.03
C ASN A 171 -23.26 0.91 -6.80
N GLU A 172 -23.83 0.39 -5.70
CA GLU A 172 -24.06 1.13 -4.45
C GLU A 172 -22.71 1.65 -3.89
N VAL A 173 -21.69 0.82 -3.82
CA VAL A 173 -20.35 1.22 -3.34
C VAL A 173 -19.70 2.22 -4.30
N MET A 174 -19.77 1.99 -5.61
CA MET A 174 -19.21 2.93 -6.60
C MET A 174 -19.86 4.30 -6.50
N GLN A 175 -21.18 4.35 -6.33
CA GLN A 175 -21.94 5.59 -6.17
C GLN A 175 -21.44 6.40 -4.96
N TYR A 176 -21.28 5.78 -3.79
CA TYR A 176 -20.76 6.48 -2.60
C TYR A 176 -19.33 7.02 -2.80
N ILE A 177 -18.46 6.27 -3.49
CA ILE A 177 -17.10 6.73 -3.82
C ILE A 177 -17.16 7.96 -4.72
N GLU A 178 -18.03 7.97 -5.73
CA GLU A 178 -18.19 9.08 -6.68
C GLU A 178 -18.84 10.30 -6.04
N GLU A 179 -19.86 10.11 -5.20
CA GLU A 179 -20.51 11.18 -4.42
C GLU A 179 -19.52 11.85 -3.46
N PHE A 180 -18.53 11.10 -2.94
CA PHE A 180 -17.45 11.67 -2.14
C PHE A 180 -16.44 12.49 -2.97
N GLY A 181 -16.54 12.48 -4.29
CA GLY A 181 -15.69 13.22 -5.24
C GLY A 181 -14.46 12.42 -5.72
N LEU A 182 -14.45 11.10 -5.54
CA LEU A 182 -13.38 10.22 -5.95
C LEU A 182 -13.82 9.35 -7.15
N PRO A 183 -13.41 9.66 -8.39
CA PRO A 183 -13.84 8.88 -9.55
C PRO A 183 -13.25 7.47 -9.49
N VAL A 184 -14.09 6.48 -9.71
CA VAL A 184 -13.68 5.08 -9.83
C VAL A 184 -13.00 4.84 -11.18
N ASN A 185 -11.97 4.03 -11.20
CA ASN A 185 -11.33 3.57 -12.43
C ASN A 185 -12.06 2.33 -12.97
N GLU A 186 -13.04 2.54 -13.85
CA GLU A 186 -13.89 1.47 -14.38
C GLU A 186 -13.09 0.31 -15.00
N GLU A 187 -11.96 0.58 -15.67
CA GLU A 187 -11.10 -0.45 -16.24
C GLU A 187 -10.47 -1.39 -15.19
N LYS A 188 -10.47 -0.98 -13.93
CA LYS A 188 -9.92 -1.71 -12.80
C LYS A 188 -11.00 -2.23 -11.83
N VAL A 189 -12.27 -2.09 -12.19
CA VAL A 189 -13.36 -2.72 -11.45
C VAL A 189 -13.39 -4.21 -11.79
N HIS A 190 -13.15 -5.05 -10.78
CA HIS A 190 -13.12 -6.49 -10.97
C HIS A 190 -14.00 -7.18 -9.94
N LEU A 191 -15.08 -7.80 -10.40
CA LEU A 191 -15.88 -8.72 -9.61
C LEU A 191 -15.42 -10.15 -9.91
N LEU A 192 -14.61 -10.70 -9.01
CA LEU A 192 -14.04 -12.04 -9.11
C LEU A 192 -14.95 -13.06 -8.44
N LYS A 193 -15.27 -14.14 -9.15
CA LYS A 193 -16.13 -15.23 -8.69
C LYS A 193 -15.30 -16.33 -8.01
N GLN A 194 -15.97 -17.37 -7.51
CA GLN A 194 -15.35 -18.44 -6.72
C GLN A 194 -14.12 -19.06 -7.38
N ASN A 195 -14.20 -19.34 -8.67
CA ASN A 195 -13.12 -20.02 -9.41
C ASN A 195 -12.04 -19.06 -9.97
N ASP A 196 -12.23 -17.74 -9.82
CA ASP A 196 -11.29 -16.77 -10.30
C ASP A 196 -10.10 -16.64 -9.35
N LYS A 197 -8.94 -16.33 -9.92
CA LYS A 197 -7.75 -16.06 -9.15
C LYS A 197 -7.87 -14.72 -8.42
N LYS A 198 -8.01 -14.77 -7.11
CA LYS A 198 -8.12 -13.59 -6.25
C LYS A 198 -6.74 -13.05 -5.87
N ILE A 199 -6.49 -11.78 -6.15
CA ILE A 199 -5.25 -11.10 -5.80
C ILE A 199 -5.58 -9.81 -5.06
N VAL A 200 -5.15 -9.71 -3.80
CA VAL A 200 -5.29 -8.52 -2.96
C VAL A 200 -3.89 -8.02 -2.59
N THR A 201 -3.61 -6.75 -2.83
CA THR A 201 -2.30 -6.10 -2.55
C THR A 201 -1.08 -6.92 -3.02
N GLY A 202 -1.22 -7.60 -4.18
CA GLY A 202 -0.15 -8.41 -4.80
C GLY A 202 -0.04 -9.85 -4.29
N LEU A 203 -0.85 -10.26 -3.30
CA LEU A 203 -0.88 -11.61 -2.75
C LEU A 203 -2.07 -12.40 -3.30
N ILE A 204 -1.86 -13.70 -3.54
CA ILE A 204 -2.93 -14.62 -3.93
C ILE A 204 -3.67 -15.03 -2.68
N VAL A 205 -4.97 -14.77 -2.66
CA VAL A 205 -5.89 -15.17 -1.60
C VAL A 205 -6.54 -16.49 -1.99
N THR A 206 -6.50 -17.48 -1.10
CA THR A 206 -7.15 -18.78 -1.26
C THR A 206 -8.18 -19.02 -0.17
N ASP A 207 -8.82 -20.17 -0.18
CA ASP A 207 -9.83 -20.51 0.83
C ASP A 207 -9.25 -20.68 2.23
N SER A 208 -7.95 -20.97 2.36
CA SER A 208 -7.33 -21.26 3.67
C SER A 208 -6.07 -20.46 3.96
N SER A 209 -5.47 -19.79 2.96
CA SER A 209 -4.15 -19.19 3.12
C SER A 209 -3.86 -18.07 2.13
N LEU A 210 -2.77 -17.34 2.39
CA LEU A 210 -2.16 -16.44 1.41
C LEU A 210 -1.00 -17.14 0.70
N ARG A 211 -0.76 -16.73 -0.54
CA ARG A 211 0.41 -17.18 -1.31
C ARG A 211 1.06 -16.02 -2.07
N VAL A 212 2.37 -16.05 -2.14
CA VAL A 212 3.10 -15.16 -3.05
C VAL A 212 2.94 -15.62 -4.51
N SER A 213 3.28 -14.78 -5.49
CA SER A 213 3.19 -15.13 -6.90
C SER A 213 4.05 -16.35 -7.26
N LYS A 214 3.62 -17.15 -8.27
CA LYS A 214 4.44 -18.26 -8.80
C LYS A 214 5.82 -17.78 -9.26
N GLN A 215 5.89 -16.57 -9.84
CA GLN A 215 7.15 -15.98 -10.29
C GLN A 215 8.10 -15.76 -9.11
N MET A 216 7.63 -15.15 -8.02
CA MET A 216 8.45 -14.91 -6.82
C MET A 216 8.97 -16.22 -6.22
N ARG A 217 8.10 -17.24 -6.09
CA ARG A 217 8.50 -18.55 -5.57
C ARG A 217 9.55 -19.24 -6.45
N ARG A 218 9.39 -19.17 -7.77
CA ARG A 218 10.37 -19.74 -8.71
C ARG A 218 11.71 -19.02 -8.64
N ALA A 219 11.68 -17.68 -8.65
CA ALA A 219 12.89 -16.86 -8.51
C ALA A 219 13.63 -17.18 -7.21
N TYR A 220 12.92 -17.18 -6.07
CA TYR A 220 13.53 -17.54 -4.78
C TYR A 220 14.15 -18.95 -4.78
N ARG A 221 13.43 -19.98 -5.30
CA ARG A 221 13.97 -21.33 -5.39
C ARG A 221 15.26 -21.40 -6.19
N GLN A 222 15.29 -20.71 -7.30
CA GLN A 222 16.41 -20.69 -8.22
C GLN A 222 17.60 -19.97 -7.59
N GLU A 223 17.41 -18.75 -7.09
CA GLU A 223 18.45 -17.94 -6.45
C GLU A 223 19.04 -18.66 -5.22
N SER A 224 18.18 -19.19 -4.34
CA SER A 224 18.61 -19.88 -3.13
C SER A 224 19.34 -21.18 -3.42
N TYR A 225 18.90 -21.96 -4.40
CA TYR A 225 19.57 -23.20 -4.81
C TYR A 225 21.01 -22.93 -5.27
N TYR A 226 21.21 -21.95 -6.14
CA TYR A 226 22.54 -21.61 -6.66
C TYR A 226 23.46 -21.07 -5.57
N LEU A 227 22.97 -20.22 -4.68
CA LEU A 227 23.76 -19.74 -3.54
C LEU A 227 24.21 -20.86 -2.60
N ILE A 228 23.32 -21.79 -2.27
CA ILE A 228 23.65 -22.91 -1.39
C ILE A 228 24.64 -23.88 -2.07
N LYS A 229 24.46 -24.14 -3.38
CA LYS A 229 25.30 -25.08 -4.12
C LYS A 229 26.68 -24.53 -4.44
N ASN A 230 26.76 -23.27 -4.87
CA ASN A 230 27.96 -22.67 -5.44
C ASN A 230 28.60 -21.62 -4.53
N GLY A 231 28.01 -21.34 -3.36
CA GLY A 231 28.51 -20.38 -2.37
C GLY A 231 28.50 -18.95 -2.86
N GLU A 232 29.56 -18.49 -3.47
CA GLU A 232 29.78 -17.08 -3.82
C GLU A 232 29.43 -16.72 -5.28
N THR A 233 28.91 -17.67 -6.07
CA THR A 233 28.61 -17.44 -7.49
C THR A 233 27.20 -16.95 -7.71
N GLN A 234 27.03 -15.98 -8.63
CA GLN A 234 25.71 -15.50 -9.05
C GLN A 234 24.96 -16.59 -9.84
N PHE A 235 23.63 -16.46 -9.86
CA PHE A 235 22.72 -17.37 -10.57
C PHE A 235 23.00 -17.53 -12.08
N ASP A 236 23.58 -16.53 -12.73
CA ASP A 236 23.86 -16.54 -14.18
C ASP A 236 25.07 -17.40 -14.59
N GLY A 237 25.66 -18.13 -13.64
CA GLY A 237 26.85 -18.95 -13.90
C GLY A 237 28.11 -18.15 -14.19
N SER A 238 28.05 -16.82 -14.08
CA SER A 238 29.22 -15.97 -14.27
C SER A 238 30.17 -16.16 -13.07
N THR A 239 31.48 -16.18 -13.36
CA THR A 239 32.56 -16.16 -12.34
C THR A 239 32.72 -14.79 -11.68
N LYS A 240 31.78 -13.86 -11.92
CA LYS A 240 31.78 -12.54 -11.31
C LYS A 240 31.46 -12.64 -9.83
N PRO A 241 32.09 -11.83 -8.97
CA PRO A 241 31.77 -11.78 -7.57
C PRO A 241 30.29 -11.44 -7.36
N LEU A 242 29.68 -11.97 -6.29
CA LEU A 242 28.30 -11.63 -5.90
C LEU A 242 28.17 -10.11 -5.82
N LYS A 243 27.02 -9.60 -6.32
CA LYS A 243 26.68 -8.21 -6.04
C LYS A 243 26.70 -7.98 -4.52
N PRO A 244 27.23 -6.85 -4.06
CA PRO A 244 27.12 -6.49 -2.65
C PRO A 244 25.68 -6.68 -2.17
N LEU A 245 25.49 -7.32 -1.03
CA LEU A 245 24.17 -7.61 -0.40
C LEU A 245 23.24 -8.58 -1.18
N TYR A 246 23.73 -9.30 -2.23
CA TYR A 246 22.87 -10.25 -2.95
C TYR A 246 22.36 -11.38 -2.05
N LEU A 247 23.20 -11.91 -1.17
CA LEU A 247 22.81 -12.91 -0.18
C LEU A 247 21.71 -12.36 0.76
N ASP A 248 21.87 -11.11 1.22
CA ASP A 248 20.87 -10.45 2.06
C ASP A 248 19.54 -10.21 1.31
N GLU A 249 19.61 -9.89 0.02
CA GLU A 249 18.43 -9.75 -0.82
C GLU A 249 17.65 -11.08 -0.92
N VAL A 250 18.34 -12.21 -1.13
CA VAL A 250 17.71 -13.54 -1.21
C VAL A 250 17.16 -13.97 0.15
N ILE A 251 17.88 -13.72 1.25
CA ILE A 251 17.38 -13.94 2.62
C ILE A 251 16.14 -13.10 2.87
N GLY A 252 16.14 -11.82 2.49
CA GLY A 252 14.98 -10.92 2.61
C GLY A 252 13.76 -11.42 1.82
N LYS A 253 13.96 -11.93 0.59
CA LYS A 253 12.88 -12.56 -0.20
C LYS A 253 12.30 -13.79 0.51
N GLY A 254 13.13 -14.65 1.06
CA GLY A 254 12.70 -15.84 1.82
C GLY A 254 11.94 -15.46 3.09
N SER A 255 12.44 -14.49 3.85
CA SER A 255 11.78 -13.98 5.05
C SER A 255 10.39 -13.39 4.72
N TYR A 256 10.28 -12.63 3.63
CA TYR A 256 9.00 -12.13 3.15
C TYR A 256 8.03 -13.27 2.76
N ILE A 257 8.52 -14.31 2.06
CA ILE A 257 7.68 -15.45 1.72
C ILE A 257 7.16 -16.15 2.98
N LEU A 258 7.97 -16.32 4.03
CA LEU A 258 7.54 -16.91 5.30
C LEU A 258 6.51 -16.03 6.06
N GLN A 259 6.58 -14.73 5.96
CA GLN A 259 5.55 -13.86 6.53
C GLN A 259 4.18 -14.09 5.87
N VAL A 260 4.17 -14.36 4.56
CA VAL A 260 2.96 -14.65 3.79
C VAL A 260 2.50 -16.09 3.93
N GLU A 261 3.45 -17.05 3.86
CA GLU A 261 3.26 -18.50 3.85
C GLU A 261 4.01 -19.12 5.05
N PRO A 262 3.53 -18.99 6.31
CA PRO A 262 4.26 -19.43 7.51
C PRO A 262 4.59 -20.93 7.52
N GLU A 263 3.74 -21.75 6.89
CA GLU A 263 3.89 -23.22 6.85
C GLU A 263 4.76 -23.70 5.67
N ASN A 264 5.52 -22.81 5.03
CA ASN A 264 6.37 -23.17 3.91
C ASN A 264 7.72 -23.73 4.39
N ASP A 265 7.79 -25.04 4.65
CA ASP A 265 8.97 -25.72 5.16
C ASP A 265 10.19 -25.62 4.23
N TYR A 266 9.97 -25.66 2.92
CA TYR A 266 11.07 -25.46 1.98
C TYR A 266 11.78 -24.12 2.20
N VAL A 267 11.02 -23.04 2.31
CA VAL A 267 11.59 -21.70 2.51
C VAL A 267 12.22 -21.59 3.89
N ARG A 268 11.62 -22.18 4.92
CA ARG A 268 12.16 -22.20 6.30
C ARG A 268 13.53 -22.88 6.35
N ASN A 269 13.65 -24.06 5.74
CA ASN A 269 14.91 -24.81 5.71
C ASN A 269 15.98 -24.09 4.88
N THR A 270 15.60 -23.60 3.69
CA THR A 270 16.49 -22.83 2.82
C THR A 270 17.03 -21.57 3.51
N LEU A 271 16.21 -20.86 4.27
CA LEU A 271 16.66 -19.68 5.04
C LEU A 271 17.69 -20.04 6.12
N ARG A 272 17.54 -21.20 6.78
CA ARG A 272 18.55 -21.68 7.74
C ARG A 272 19.90 -21.92 7.06
N ASP A 273 19.88 -22.54 5.87
CA ASP A 273 21.10 -22.83 5.13
C ASP A 273 21.78 -21.55 4.60
N LEU A 274 20.98 -20.60 4.08
CA LEU A 274 21.49 -19.29 3.66
C LEU A 274 22.07 -18.49 4.84
N SER A 275 21.45 -18.56 6.02
CA SER A 275 21.96 -17.91 7.23
C SER A 275 23.29 -18.51 7.69
N LYS A 276 23.44 -19.85 7.61
CA LYS A 276 24.73 -20.53 7.89
C LYS A 276 25.79 -20.12 6.87
N LEU A 277 25.44 -20.04 5.58
CA LEU A 277 26.34 -19.56 4.53
C LEU A 277 26.81 -18.14 4.83
N LYS A 278 25.88 -17.24 5.18
CA LYS A 278 26.19 -15.87 5.57
C LYS A 278 27.19 -15.83 6.75
N SER A 279 26.93 -16.58 7.81
CA SER A 279 27.82 -16.62 8.97
C SER A 279 29.23 -17.09 8.60
N ARG A 280 29.38 -18.12 7.74
CA ARG A 280 30.70 -18.59 7.28
C ARG A 280 31.48 -17.56 6.49
N LEU A 281 30.79 -16.80 5.60
CA LEU A 281 31.43 -15.76 4.76
C LEU A 281 31.92 -14.58 5.59
N PHE A 282 31.24 -14.23 6.67
CA PHE A 282 31.60 -13.08 7.53
C PHE A 282 32.41 -13.46 8.77
N SER A 283 32.57 -14.78 9.09
CA SER A 283 33.46 -15.22 10.17
C SER A 283 34.92 -15.31 9.75
N ASN A 284 35.23 -15.16 8.47
CA ASN A 284 36.58 -15.22 7.91
C ASN A 284 37.14 -13.83 7.58
N VAL A 285 36.49 -12.77 8.06
CA VAL A 285 36.94 -11.37 8.01
C VAL A 285 37.19 -10.88 9.45
#